data_7b5485549d9b4e4ddc553b0cb7313b38
#
_entry.id   7b5485549d9b4e4ddc553b0cb7313b38
#
_cell.length_a   1.000
_cell.length_b   1.000
_cell.length_c   1.000
_cell.angle_alpha   90.00
_cell.angle_beta   90.00
_cell.angle_gamma   90.00
#
_symmetry.space_group_name_H-M   'P 1'
#
loop_
_entity.id
_entity.type
_entity.pdbx_description
1 polymer ?
#
loop_
_entity_poly.entity_id
_entity_poly.type
_entity_poly.pdbx_seq_one_letter_code
_entity_poly.pdbx_strand_id
1 'polypeptide(L)'
;MLDPAASTARQRVAELVRQLLAKRGIDRAPSAEDDLGESGLSSLDIVNLMLAVESEFDLKIPERDMRPANFRSIARIEALVASLMDQSTPVGG
;
A
#
# COMPACT_ATOMS: atom_id res chain seq x y z
N MET A 1 12.14 21.78 -4.53
CA MET A 1 10.75 21.39 -4.80
C MET A 1 10.60 19.88 -4.75
N LEU A 2 9.63 19.41 -4.04
CA LEU A 2 9.39 17.99 -3.96
C LEU A 2 8.86 17.46 -5.29
N ASP A 3 9.28 16.25 -5.62
CA ASP A 3 8.74 15.55 -6.76
C ASP A 3 7.40 14.94 -6.33
N PRO A 4 6.28 15.50 -6.75
CA PRO A 4 4.99 14.98 -6.27
C PRO A 4 4.75 13.53 -6.67
N ALA A 5 5.30 13.10 -7.80
CA ALA A 5 5.10 11.72 -8.23
C ALA A 5 5.86 10.75 -7.33
N ALA A 6 7.07 11.09 -6.93
CA ALA A 6 7.89 10.21 -6.11
C ALA A 6 7.36 10.10 -4.69
N SER A 7 6.90 11.22 -4.11
CA SER A 7 6.42 11.21 -2.73
C SER A 7 4.96 10.79 -2.63
N THR A 8 4.20 10.96 -3.69
CA THR A 8 2.76 10.76 -3.63
C THR A 8 2.38 9.30 -3.36
N ALA A 9 3.03 8.36 -4.02
CA ALA A 9 2.67 6.95 -3.85
C ALA A 9 2.88 6.52 -2.40
N ARG A 10 4.04 6.83 -1.83
CA ARG A 10 4.34 6.46 -0.45
C ARG A 10 3.37 7.14 0.52
N GLN A 11 3.12 8.42 0.29
CA GLN A 11 2.23 9.17 1.18
C GLN A 11 0.80 8.64 1.10
N ARG A 12 0.36 8.27 -0.09
CA ARG A 12 -1.00 7.75 -0.26
C ARG A 12 -1.16 6.39 0.42
N VAL A 13 -0.16 5.53 0.28
CA VAL A 13 -0.19 4.25 0.96
C VAL A 13 -0.15 4.46 2.47
N ALA A 14 0.70 5.35 2.94
CA ALA A 14 0.80 5.64 4.37
C ALA A 14 -0.52 6.15 4.92
N GLU A 15 -1.21 6.98 4.15
CA GLU A 15 -2.51 7.50 4.59
C GLU A 15 -3.55 6.39 4.69
N LEU A 16 -3.55 5.46 3.74
CA LEU A 16 -4.47 4.33 3.81
C LEU A 16 -4.22 3.50 5.06
N VAL A 17 -2.96 3.26 5.37
CA VAL A 17 -2.59 2.50 6.57
C VAL A 17 -3.03 3.26 7.82
N ARG A 18 -2.78 4.56 7.86
CA ARG A 18 -3.16 5.37 9.01
C ARG A 18 -4.65 5.34 9.24
N GLN A 19 -5.44 5.37 8.17
CA GLN A 19 -6.89 5.33 8.28
C GLN A 19 -7.37 4.01 8.87
N LEU A 20 -6.76 2.91 8.45
CA LEU A 20 -7.12 1.60 8.99
C LEU A 20 -6.78 1.50 10.47
N LEU A 21 -5.62 2.01 10.85
CA LEU A 21 -5.23 2.02 12.26
C LEU A 21 -6.18 2.89 13.08
N ALA A 22 -6.57 4.03 12.52
CA ALA A 22 -7.49 4.94 13.21
C ALA A 22 -8.84 4.26 13.49
N LYS A 23 -9.30 3.43 12.58
CA LYS A 23 -10.56 2.71 12.77
C LYS A 23 -10.48 1.75 13.94
N ARG A 24 -9.29 1.35 14.31
CA ARG A 24 -9.07 0.47 15.47
C ARG A 24 -8.70 1.25 16.72
N GLY A 25 -8.79 2.58 16.65
CA GLY A 25 -8.45 3.41 17.79
C GLY A 25 -6.95 3.59 17.97
N ILE A 26 -6.16 3.27 16.96
CA ILE A 26 -4.71 3.40 17.04
C ILE A 26 -4.29 4.67 16.33
N ASP A 27 -3.75 5.60 17.09
CA ASP A 27 -3.28 6.88 16.56
C ASP A 27 -1.77 6.78 16.38
N ARG A 28 -1.37 6.17 15.27
CA ARG A 28 0.03 5.92 14.99
C ARG A 28 0.29 6.03 13.50
N ALA A 29 1.47 6.53 13.16
CA ALA A 29 1.92 6.63 11.78
C ALA A 29 3.17 5.75 11.62
N PRO A 30 3.02 4.50 11.18
CA PRO A 30 4.16 3.61 11.04
C PRO A 30 5.18 4.14 10.05
N SER A 31 6.46 3.85 10.31
CA SER A 31 7.51 4.14 9.35
C SER A 31 7.38 3.19 8.16
N ALA A 32 8.01 3.57 7.05
CA ALA A 32 7.90 2.80 5.82
C ALA A 32 8.33 1.34 5.99
N GLU A 33 9.28 1.09 6.89
CA GLU A 33 9.81 -0.27 7.09
C GLU A 33 9.13 -1.03 8.22
N ASP A 34 8.21 -0.40 8.94
CA ASP A 34 7.56 -1.06 10.07
C ASP A 34 6.65 -2.18 9.60
N ASP A 35 6.61 -3.26 10.38
CA ASP A 35 5.70 -4.36 10.12
C ASP A 35 4.28 -3.91 10.49
N LEU A 36 3.39 -3.94 9.52
CA LEU A 36 2.04 -3.42 9.72
C LEU A 36 1.22 -4.31 10.66
N GLY A 37 1.50 -5.61 10.67
CA GLY A 37 0.84 -6.50 11.62
C GLY A 37 1.21 -6.15 13.05
N GLU A 38 2.48 -5.85 13.27
CA GLU A 38 2.94 -5.44 14.59
C GLU A 38 2.45 -4.04 14.95
N SER A 39 2.14 -3.25 13.95
CA SER A 39 1.59 -1.91 14.19
C SER A 39 0.12 -1.96 14.62
N GLY A 40 -0.54 -3.09 14.42
CA GLY A 40 -1.90 -3.27 14.89
C GLY A 40 -2.90 -3.73 13.84
N LEU A 41 -2.48 -3.98 12.61
CA LEU A 41 -3.39 -4.43 11.57
C LEU A 41 -3.53 -5.94 11.59
N SER A 42 -4.78 -6.41 11.51
CA SER A 42 -5.06 -7.84 11.43
C SER A 42 -4.97 -8.31 9.98
N SER A 43 -5.09 -9.63 9.80
CA SER A 43 -5.12 -10.19 8.46
C SER A 43 -6.27 -9.63 7.63
N LEU A 44 -7.42 -9.43 8.27
CA LEU A 44 -8.56 -8.85 7.57
C LEU A 44 -8.28 -7.42 7.17
N ASP A 45 -7.59 -6.67 8.05
CA ASP A 45 -7.21 -5.30 7.71
C ASP A 45 -6.28 -5.28 6.50
N ILE A 46 -5.38 -6.26 6.41
CA ILE A 46 -4.48 -6.33 5.28
C ILE A 46 -5.25 -6.59 3.99
N VAL A 47 -6.28 -7.44 4.03
CA VAL A 47 -7.12 -7.67 2.86
C VAL A 47 -7.82 -6.36 2.46
N ASN A 48 -8.35 -5.64 3.45
CA ASN A 48 -8.98 -4.36 3.17
C ASN A 48 -7.98 -3.36 2.59
N LEU A 49 -6.74 -3.41 3.06
CA LEU A 49 -5.68 -2.56 2.54
C LEU A 49 -5.39 -2.88 1.08
N MET A 50 -5.36 -4.16 0.73
CA MET A 50 -5.17 -4.56 -0.67
C MET A 50 -6.23 -3.94 -1.57
N LEU A 51 -7.50 -4.02 -1.14
CA LEU A 51 -8.58 -3.45 -1.93
C LEU A 51 -8.51 -1.93 -1.99
N ALA A 52 -8.12 -1.32 -0.88
CA ALA A 52 -7.98 0.13 -0.84
C ALA A 52 -6.87 0.61 -1.78
N VAL A 53 -5.78 -0.16 -1.85
CA VAL A 53 -4.68 0.18 -2.76
C VAL A 53 -5.13 0.09 -4.22
N GLU A 54 -5.89 -0.94 -4.56
CA GLU A 54 -6.42 -1.06 -5.92
C GLU A 54 -7.26 0.16 -6.28
N SER A 55 -8.11 0.57 -5.35
CA SER A 55 -8.98 1.71 -5.58
C SER A 55 -8.21 3.02 -5.64
N GLU A 56 -7.26 3.16 -4.72
CA GLU A 56 -6.49 4.40 -4.61
C GLU A 56 -5.66 4.69 -5.85
N PHE A 57 -5.07 3.64 -6.42
CA PHE A 57 -4.16 3.79 -7.56
C PHE A 57 -4.80 3.37 -8.88
N ASP A 58 -6.08 3.02 -8.84
CA ASP A 58 -6.83 2.63 -10.04
C ASP A 58 -6.08 1.53 -10.80
N LEU A 59 -5.71 0.49 -10.07
CA LEU A 59 -5.02 -0.64 -10.67
C LEU A 59 -5.59 -1.95 -10.14
N LYS A 60 -5.20 -3.04 -10.76
CA LYS A 60 -5.63 -4.36 -10.34
C LYS A 60 -4.42 -5.13 -9.86
N ILE A 61 -4.49 -5.64 -8.64
CA ILE A 61 -3.41 -6.47 -8.09
C ILE A 61 -3.66 -7.90 -8.54
N PRO A 62 -2.71 -8.52 -9.27
CA PRO A 62 -2.87 -9.92 -9.66
C PRO A 62 -3.00 -10.80 -8.43
N GLU A 63 -3.77 -11.86 -8.57
CA GLU A 63 -4.03 -12.77 -7.46
C GLU A 63 -2.72 -13.31 -6.87
N ARG A 64 -1.75 -13.60 -7.72
CA ARG A 64 -0.47 -14.11 -7.25
C ARG A 64 0.29 -13.12 -6.36
N ASP A 65 -0.03 -11.83 -6.49
CA ASP A 65 0.62 -10.79 -5.70
C ASP A 65 -0.18 -10.41 -4.46
N MET A 66 -1.37 -10.94 -4.31
CA MET A 66 -2.21 -10.69 -3.14
C MET A 66 -1.77 -11.57 -1.99
N ARG A 67 -0.56 -11.33 -1.52
CA ARG A 67 0.04 -12.08 -0.43
C ARG A 67 0.33 -11.15 0.74
N PRO A 68 0.11 -11.61 1.96
CA PRO A 68 0.42 -10.77 3.12
C PRO A 68 1.85 -10.24 3.13
N ALA A 69 2.80 -11.03 2.61
CA ALA A 69 4.20 -10.59 2.58
C ALA A 69 4.40 -9.34 1.75
N ASN A 70 3.61 -9.15 0.69
CA ASN A 70 3.71 -7.96 -0.15
C ASN A 70 3.10 -6.73 0.52
N PHE A 71 2.34 -6.94 1.58
CA PHE A 71 1.66 -5.86 2.30
C PHE A 71 2.13 -5.77 3.73
N ARG A 72 3.35 -6.25 3.99
CA ARG A 72 3.91 -6.26 5.33
C ARG A 72 4.32 -4.87 5.80
N SER A 73 4.73 -4.00 4.88
CA SER A 73 5.16 -2.66 5.23
C SER A 73 4.76 -1.70 4.12
N ILE A 74 4.76 -0.42 4.44
CA ILE A 74 4.46 0.62 3.46
C ILE A 74 5.46 0.55 2.30
N ALA A 75 6.74 0.31 2.61
CA ALA A 75 7.76 0.23 1.57
C ALA A 75 7.48 -0.92 0.60
N ARG A 76 7.02 -2.07 1.11
CA ARG A 76 6.71 -3.20 0.25
C ARG A 76 5.50 -2.93 -0.63
N ILE A 77 4.50 -2.27 -0.07
CA ILE A 77 3.30 -1.91 -0.84
C ILE A 77 3.69 -0.92 -1.93
N GLU A 78 4.50 0.05 -1.59
CA GLU A 78 4.96 1.04 -2.58
C GLU A 78 5.70 0.35 -3.72
N ALA A 79 6.57 -0.60 -3.39
CA ALA A 79 7.32 -1.33 -4.41
C ALA A 79 6.38 -2.13 -5.31
N LEU A 80 5.37 -2.76 -4.72
CA LEU A 80 4.39 -3.52 -5.51
C LEU A 80 3.62 -2.60 -6.43
N VAL A 81 3.15 -1.47 -5.92
CA VAL A 81 2.40 -0.50 -6.73
C VAL A 81 3.26 -0.02 -7.90
N ALA A 82 4.51 0.31 -7.62
CA ALA A 82 5.41 0.78 -8.68
C ALA A 82 5.60 -0.29 -9.75
N SER A 83 5.75 -1.54 -9.32
CA SER A 83 5.93 -2.65 -10.25
C SER A 83 4.69 -2.84 -11.11
N LEU A 84 3.50 -2.78 -10.50
CA LEU A 84 2.27 -2.98 -11.24
C LEU A 84 1.99 -1.84 -12.20
N MET A 85 2.29 -0.62 -11.80
CA MET A 85 2.09 0.53 -12.67
C MET A 85 3.02 0.46 -13.87
N ASP A 86 4.23 -0.02 -13.64
CA ASP A 86 5.18 -0.20 -14.74
C ASP A 86 4.71 -1.27 -15.72
N GLN A 87 4.16 -2.37 -15.19
CA GLN A 87 3.66 -3.46 -16.02
C GLN A 87 2.41 -3.09 -16.78
N SER A 88 1.59 -2.21 -16.22
CA SER A 88 0.34 -1.82 -16.86
C SER A 88 0.55 -0.80 -17.96
N THR A 89 1.74 -0.23 -18.08
CA THR A 89 2.04 0.69 -19.16
C THR A 89 2.01 -0.08 -20.48
N PRO A 90 1.22 0.36 -21.46
CA PRO A 90 1.14 -0.37 -22.72
C PRO A 90 2.49 -0.34 -23.42
N VAL A 91 3.05 -1.51 -23.59
CA VAL A 91 4.37 -1.66 -24.20
C VAL A 91 4.19 -2.00 -25.66
N GLY A 92 4.73 -1.13 -26.50
CA GLY A 92 4.63 -1.38 -27.92
C GLY A 92 3.21 -1.34 -28.42
N GLY A 93 2.40 -0.68 -27.70
CA GLY A 93 1.01 -0.53 -28.13
C GLY A 93 0.14 -1.48 -27.44
#